data_7ccb5f66716bdf59a99174c005efa805
#
_entry.id   7ccb5f66716bdf59a99174c005efa805
#
_cell.length_a   1.000
_cell.length_b   1.000
_cell.length_c   1.000
_cell.angle_alpha   90.00
_cell.angle_beta   90.00
_cell.angle_gamma   90.00
#
_symmetry.space_group_name_H-M   'P 1'
#
loop_
_entity.id
_entity.type
_entity.pdbx_description
1 polymer ?
#
loop_
_entity_poly.entity_id
_entity_poly.type
_entity_poly.pdbx_seq_one_letter_code
_entity_poly.pdbx_strand_id
1 'polypeptide(L)'
;MSEQSDMTKNGPVYDVAKFAELEPVLLTAQKIGALSGAPIDQIISHALWFAKAIPSSAKRVIDLGSGAGVPGLIVAFDRPELELVLVDRRSGRTDSLMRSVLALNLGNRVSVKCSEIGDLVRDSKFFKQFDAAISRGLGPPLETLRLSRDLVKPGGVVIISEPPPTTQSRWNPSEVLNLGLEGPIRHGAVAMFHVKQSN
;
A
#
# COMPACT_ATOMS: atom_id res chain seq x y z
N MET A 1 -15.16 -21.93 13.38
CA MET A 1 -16.02 -20.75 13.13
C MET A 1 -15.93 -19.82 14.32
N SER A 2 -14.88 -18.99 14.50
CA SER A 2 -14.87 -17.94 15.55
C SER A 2 -13.68 -16.98 15.57
N GLU A 3 -12.78 -16.97 14.58
CA GLU A 3 -11.65 -16.00 14.57
C GLU A 3 -11.82 -14.81 13.62
N GLN A 4 -12.81 -14.81 12.75
CA GLN A 4 -13.01 -13.74 11.76
C GLN A 4 -13.80 -12.51 12.29
N SER A 5 -14.42 -12.57 13.46
CA SER A 5 -15.31 -11.48 13.95
C SER A 5 -14.62 -10.42 14.81
N ASP A 6 -13.38 -10.61 15.25
CA ASP A 6 -12.76 -9.71 16.25
C ASP A 6 -11.74 -8.70 15.67
N MET A 7 -11.25 -8.90 14.45
CA MET A 7 -10.26 -8.01 13.84
C MET A 7 -10.80 -6.64 13.37
N THR A 8 -12.12 -6.46 13.33
CA THR A 8 -12.74 -5.21 12.83
C THR A 8 -12.96 -4.15 13.92
N LYS A 9 -12.92 -4.52 15.20
CA LYS A 9 -13.28 -3.63 16.31
C LYS A 9 -12.11 -2.82 16.89
N ASN A 10 -10.86 -3.29 16.75
CA ASN A 10 -9.69 -2.55 17.22
C ASN A 10 -8.86 -2.05 16.05
N GLY A 11 -9.07 -0.79 15.65
CA GLY A 11 -8.24 -0.11 14.65
C GLY A 11 -6.76 -0.07 15.06
N PRO A 12 -5.85 0.16 14.11
CA PRO A 12 -4.44 0.39 14.44
C PRO A 12 -4.32 1.65 15.29
N VAL A 13 -3.50 1.58 16.32
CA VAL A 13 -3.25 2.70 17.23
C VAL A 13 -2.11 3.57 16.67
N TYR A 14 -2.36 4.87 16.56
CA TYR A 14 -1.33 5.84 16.22
C TYR A 14 -0.46 6.11 17.46
N ASP A 15 0.80 5.72 17.38
CA ASP A 15 1.82 6.05 18.37
C ASP A 15 2.59 7.29 17.92
N VAL A 16 2.35 8.43 18.60
CA VAL A 16 2.96 9.72 18.27
C VAL A 16 4.50 9.64 18.34
N ALA A 17 5.06 8.96 19.32
CA ALA A 17 6.50 8.84 19.47
C ALA A 17 7.15 8.05 18.33
N LYS A 18 6.51 6.97 17.89
CA LYS A 18 6.98 6.15 16.78
C LYS A 18 7.04 6.91 15.46
N PHE A 19 6.11 7.82 15.22
CA PHE A 19 6.00 8.55 13.94
C PHE A 19 6.50 10.00 14.00
N ALA A 20 7.14 10.41 15.10
CA ALA A 20 7.60 11.78 15.31
C ALA A 20 8.53 12.30 14.20
N GLU A 21 9.43 11.46 13.67
CA GLU A 21 10.33 11.83 12.57
C GLU A 21 9.61 11.93 11.21
N LEU A 22 8.51 11.18 11.02
CA LEU A 22 7.75 11.17 9.77
C LEU A 22 6.81 12.37 9.66
N GLU A 23 6.28 12.85 10.77
CA GLU A 23 5.30 13.95 10.79
C GLU A 23 5.77 15.21 10.05
N PRO A 24 7.00 15.75 10.27
CA PRO A 24 7.51 16.91 9.52
C PRO A 24 7.58 16.68 8.01
N VAL A 25 7.86 15.46 7.56
CA VAL A 25 7.90 15.10 6.15
C VAL A 25 6.50 15.15 5.53
N LEU A 26 5.50 14.61 6.23
CA LEU A 26 4.10 14.65 5.79
C LEU A 26 3.55 16.08 5.79
N LEU A 27 3.86 16.89 6.81
CA LEU A 27 3.49 18.32 6.85
C LEU A 27 4.12 19.10 5.68
N THR A 28 5.35 18.80 5.33
CA THR A 28 6.01 19.41 4.16
C THR A 28 5.29 19.01 2.87
N ALA A 29 4.91 17.75 2.73
CA ALA A 29 4.14 17.27 1.57
C ALA A 29 2.76 17.93 1.47
N GLN A 30 2.10 18.23 2.59
CA GLN A 30 0.85 19.02 2.61
C GLN A 30 1.07 20.46 2.15
N LYS A 31 2.11 21.12 2.66
CA LYS A 31 2.43 22.52 2.31
C LYS A 31 2.66 22.73 0.81
N ILE A 32 3.24 21.75 0.14
CA ILE A 32 3.49 21.79 -1.32
C ILE A 32 2.32 21.21 -2.15
N GLY A 33 1.20 20.86 -1.53
CA GLY A 33 0.02 20.31 -2.20
C GLY A 33 0.18 18.86 -2.73
N ALA A 34 1.21 18.14 -2.29
CA ALA A 34 1.43 16.75 -2.68
C ALA A 34 0.61 15.75 -1.85
N LEU A 35 0.12 16.18 -0.68
CA LEU A 35 -0.72 15.41 0.23
C LEU A 35 -1.97 16.23 0.60
N SER A 36 -3.08 15.56 0.87
CA SER A 36 -4.32 16.22 1.30
C SER A 36 -4.14 16.97 2.63
N GLY A 37 -4.93 18.03 2.86
CA GLY A 37 -4.92 18.79 4.11
C GLY A 37 -5.62 18.12 5.30
N ALA A 38 -5.90 16.83 5.24
CA ALA A 38 -6.44 16.10 6.39
C ALA A 38 -5.45 16.11 7.57
N PRO A 39 -5.91 16.01 8.83
CA PRO A 39 -5.03 15.88 9.99
C PRO A 39 -4.02 14.74 9.84
N ILE A 40 -2.76 14.97 10.24
CA ILE A 40 -1.68 13.99 10.03
C ILE A 40 -1.93 12.67 10.78
N ASP A 41 -2.48 12.74 11.99
CA ASP A 41 -2.88 11.58 12.77
C ASP A 41 -3.92 10.71 12.04
N GLN A 42 -4.88 11.32 11.36
CA GLN A 42 -5.86 10.60 10.53
C GLN A 42 -5.21 9.95 9.30
N ILE A 43 -4.28 10.65 8.66
CA ILE A 43 -3.52 10.12 7.51
C ILE A 43 -2.73 8.90 7.94
N ILE A 44 -2.00 8.99 9.07
CA ILE A 44 -1.21 7.88 9.61
C ILE A 44 -2.13 6.72 10.02
N SER A 45 -3.17 7.00 10.79
CA SER A 45 -4.13 5.98 11.24
C SER A 45 -4.78 5.23 10.08
N HIS A 46 -5.13 5.93 8.99
CA HIS A 46 -5.62 5.30 7.77
C HIS A 46 -4.57 4.41 7.11
N ALA A 47 -3.32 4.87 7.01
CA ALA A 47 -2.23 4.13 6.38
C ALA A 47 -1.80 2.89 7.18
N LEU A 48 -1.95 2.91 8.50
CA LEU A 48 -1.67 1.77 9.38
C LEU A 48 -2.58 0.56 9.10
N TRP A 49 -3.75 0.74 8.49
CA TRP A 49 -4.56 -0.38 8.02
C TRP A 49 -3.87 -1.20 6.94
N PHE A 50 -3.06 -0.56 6.08
CA PHE A 50 -2.22 -1.27 5.11
C PHE A 50 -1.15 -2.10 5.82
N ALA A 51 -0.42 -1.51 6.78
CA ALA A 51 0.60 -2.20 7.55
C ALA A 51 0.03 -3.44 8.29
N LYS A 52 -1.17 -3.30 8.86
CA LYS A 52 -1.89 -4.37 9.57
C LYS A 52 -2.36 -5.48 8.61
N ALA A 53 -2.74 -5.14 7.38
CA ALA A 53 -3.21 -6.10 6.39
C ALA A 53 -2.07 -6.86 5.67
N ILE A 54 -0.83 -6.34 5.70
CA ILE A 54 0.34 -7.04 5.16
C ILE A 54 0.66 -8.25 6.04
N PRO A 55 0.73 -9.48 5.48
CA PRO A 55 1.07 -10.67 6.24
C PRO A 55 2.39 -10.53 7.01
N SER A 56 2.48 -11.14 8.19
CA SER A 56 3.71 -11.12 9.01
C SER A 56 4.88 -11.84 8.34
N SER A 57 4.61 -12.78 7.45
CA SER A 57 5.62 -13.50 6.66
C SER A 57 6.16 -12.68 5.47
N ALA A 58 5.50 -11.60 5.08
CA ALA A 58 5.93 -10.76 3.95
C ALA A 58 7.31 -10.13 4.21
N LYS A 59 8.11 -10.02 3.15
CA LYS A 59 9.43 -9.38 3.17
C LYS A 59 9.53 -8.24 2.17
N ARG A 60 8.99 -8.41 0.97
CA ARG A 60 9.07 -7.43 -0.12
C ARG A 60 7.70 -6.89 -0.47
N VAL A 61 7.54 -5.59 -0.37
CA VAL A 61 6.28 -4.88 -0.63
C VAL A 61 6.50 -3.81 -1.68
N ILE A 62 5.52 -3.63 -2.57
CA ILE A 62 5.51 -2.54 -3.54
C ILE A 62 4.32 -1.62 -3.28
N ASP A 63 4.56 -0.31 -3.22
CA ASP A 63 3.53 0.73 -3.11
C ASP A 63 3.32 1.41 -4.46
N LEU A 64 2.14 1.28 -5.03
CA LEU A 64 1.81 1.73 -6.36
C LEU A 64 1.06 3.06 -6.34
N GLY A 65 1.64 4.06 -7.00
CA GLY A 65 1.16 5.43 -6.94
C GLY A 65 1.48 6.10 -5.61
N SER A 66 2.69 5.90 -5.10
CA SER A 66 3.11 6.32 -3.75
C SER A 66 2.95 7.82 -3.48
N GLY A 67 3.01 8.66 -4.53
CA GLY A 67 2.79 10.10 -4.42
C GLY A 67 3.71 10.77 -3.41
N ALA A 68 3.14 11.24 -2.32
CA ALA A 68 3.87 11.82 -1.18
C ALA A 68 4.41 10.78 -0.18
N GLY A 69 4.36 9.50 -0.52
CA GLY A 69 4.81 8.40 0.34
C GLY A 69 3.74 7.82 1.25
N VAL A 70 2.46 8.02 0.94
CA VAL A 70 1.35 7.48 1.75
C VAL A 70 0.56 6.46 0.92
N PRO A 71 0.52 5.18 1.31
CA PRO A 71 0.86 4.64 2.63
C PRO A 71 2.32 4.20 2.84
N GLY A 72 3.13 4.11 1.79
CA GLY A 72 4.42 3.40 1.81
C GLY A 72 5.41 3.81 2.90
N LEU A 73 5.65 5.12 3.14
CA LEU A 73 6.54 5.59 4.21
C LEU A 73 6.01 5.22 5.60
N ILE A 74 4.69 5.28 5.80
CA ILE A 74 4.06 4.91 7.08
C ILE A 74 4.20 3.40 7.33
N VAL A 75 3.97 2.59 6.29
CA VAL A 75 4.22 1.14 6.34
C VAL A 75 5.68 0.86 6.65
N ALA A 76 6.62 1.59 6.03
CA ALA A 76 8.04 1.44 6.29
C ALA A 76 8.39 1.72 7.76
N PHE A 77 7.79 2.74 8.38
CA PHE A 77 8.00 3.04 9.80
C PHE A 77 7.38 2.00 10.72
N ASP A 78 6.18 1.52 10.37
CA ASP A 78 5.47 0.55 11.22
C ASP A 78 6.06 -0.84 11.15
N ARG A 79 6.59 -1.24 9.99
CA ARG A 79 7.11 -2.57 9.67
C ARG A 79 8.59 -2.48 9.23
N PRO A 80 9.52 -2.31 10.19
CA PRO A 80 10.96 -2.10 9.88
C PRO A 80 11.64 -3.31 9.23
N GLU A 81 11.04 -4.49 9.28
CA GLU A 81 11.54 -5.71 8.65
C GLU A 81 11.23 -5.82 7.15
N LEU A 82 10.43 -4.91 6.60
CA LEU A 82 10.04 -4.93 5.19
C LEU A 82 11.03 -4.19 4.29
N GLU A 83 11.29 -4.76 3.12
CA GLU A 83 11.84 -4.05 1.97
C GLU A 83 10.70 -3.46 1.13
N LEU A 84 10.74 -2.15 0.86
CA LEU A 84 9.72 -1.47 0.08
C LEU A 84 10.25 -0.88 -1.21
N VAL A 85 9.45 -0.98 -2.26
CA VAL A 85 9.62 -0.22 -3.49
C VAL A 85 8.44 0.75 -3.62
N LEU A 86 8.73 2.05 -3.60
CA LEU A 86 7.76 3.12 -3.76
C LEU A 86 7.74 3.58 -5.20
N VAL A 87 6.60 3.48 -5.89
CA VAL A 87 6.47 3.75 -7.32
C VAL A 87 5.55 4.92 -7.58
N ASP A 88 6.00 5.88 -8.36
CA ASP A 88 5.14 6.90 -8.98
C ASP A 88 5.64 7.18 -10.41
N ARG A 89 4.75 7.55 -11.32
CA ARG A 89 5.12 7.87 -12.71
C ARG A 89 5.68 9.27 -12.89
N ARG A 90 5.45 10.17 -11.93
CA ARG A 90 5.84 11.57 -12.01
C ARG A 90 7.20 11.79 -11.38
N SER A 91 8.20 12.18 -12.17
CA SER A 91 9.58 12.41 -11.72
C SER A 91 9.68 13.38 -10.53
N GLY A 92 8.96 14.51 -10.57
CA GLY A 92 8.97 15.47 -9.47
C GLY A 92 8.45 14.90 -8.14
N ARG A 93 7.53 13.91 -8.18
CA ARG A 93 7.07 13.20 -6.98
C ARG A 93 8.10 12.21 -6.48
N THR A 94 8.70 11.43 -7.39
CA THR A 94 9.74 10.47 -7.01
C THR A 94 11.00 11.15 -6.49
N ASP A 95 11.38 12.32 -7.03
CA ASP A 95 12.50 13.12 -6.51
C ASP A 95 12.22 13.61 -5.08
N SER A 96 11.00 14.08 -4.82
CA SER A 96 10.60 14.48 -3.47
C SER A 96 10.56 13.28 -2.51
N LEU A 97 10.02 12.17 -2.97
CA LEU A 97 9.95 10.93 -2.19
C LEU A 97 11.34 10.37 -1.87
N MET A 98 12.29 10.42 -2.82
CA MET A 98 13.67 10.04 -2.58
C MET A 98 14.32 10.89 -1.49
N ARG A 99 14.09 12.21 -1.52
CA ARG A 99 14.58 13.10 -0.44
C ARG A 99 14.00 12.73 0.93
N SER A 100 12.69 12.37 0.96
CA SER A 100 12.04 11.90 2.18
C SER A 100 12.65 10.58 2.69
N VAL A 101 12.88 9.62 1.81
CA VAL A 101 13.52 8.33 2.15
C VAL A 101 14.92 8.55 2.75
N LEU A 102 15.71 9.46 2.16
CA LEU A 102 17.06 9.78 2.66
C LEU A 102 17.00 10.52 4.00
N ALA A 103 16.14 11.53 4.14
CA ALA A 103 15.97 12.28 5.38
C ALA A 103 15.53 11.41 6.57
N LEU A 104 14.78 10.35 6.28
CA LEU A 104 14.29 9.38 7.26
C LEU A 104 15.23 8.18 7.47
N ASN A 105 16.44 8.18 6.87
CA ASN A 105 17.42 7.08 6.95
C ASN A 105 16.85 5.72 6.51
N LEU A 106 15.92 5.69 5.56
CA LEU A 106 15.27 4.47 5.10
C LEU A 106 15.95 3.85 3.85
N GLY A 107 16.97 4.48 3.28
CA GLY A 107 17.55 4.12 1.99
C GLY A 107 18.18 2.71 1.91
N ASN A 108 18.42 2.07 3.04
CA ASN A 108 18.91 0.69 3.10
C ASN A 108 17.85 -0.38 2.77
N ARG A 109 16.56 -0.04 2.84
CA ARG A 109 15.43 -0.98 2.65
C ARG A 109 14.24 -0.39 1.90
N VAL A 110 14.23 0.90 1.63
CA VAL A 110 13.19 1.59 0.86
C VAL A 110 13.82 2.19 -0.39
N SER A 111 13.37 1.77 -1.54
CA SER A 111 13.79 2.32 -2.84
C SER A 111 12.64 3.04 -3.51
N VAL A 112 12.98 4.02 -4.36
CA VAL A 112 11.99 4.79 -5.14
C VAL A 112 12.20 4.53 -6.62
N LYS A 113 11.12 4.28 -7.34
CA LYS A 113 11.14 4.02 -8.78
C LYS A 113 10.21 4.98 -9.51
N CYS A 114 10.76 5.77 -10.44
CA CYS A 114 9.97 6.54 -11.40
C CYS A 114 9.63 5.64 -12.59
N SER A 115 8.37 5.21 -12.70
CA SER A 115 7.93 4.32 -13.78
C SER A 115 6.41 4.27 -13.88
N GLU A 116 5.90 4.00 -15.09
CA GLU A 116 4.54 3.49 -15.26
C GLU A 116 4.48 2.04 -14.76
N ILE A 117 3.36 1.65 -14.14
CA ILE A 117 3.19 0.31 -13.57
C ILE A 117 3.21 -0.76 -14.68
N GLY A 118 2.63 -0.44 -15.86
CA GLY A 118 2.64 -1.34 -17.00
C GLY A 118 4.05 -1.70 -17.48
N ASP A 119 5.04 -0.83 -17.29
CA ASP A 119 6.45 -1.13 -17.63
C ASP A 119 7.06 -2.06 -16.58
N LEU A 120 6.72 -1.88 -15.31
CA LEU A 120 7.18 -2.79 -14.24
C LEU A 120 6.65 -4.22 -14.43
N VAL A 121 5.42 -4.37 -14.88
CA VAL A 121 4.83 -5.69 -15.18
C VAL A 121 5.59 -6.42 -16.30
N ARG A 122 6.24 -5.69 -17.21
CA ARG A 122 7.07 -6.26 -18.29
C ARG A 122 8.52 -6.53 -17.85
N ASP A 123 8.95 -5.97 -16.73
CA ASP A 123 10.31 -6.17 -16.18
C ASP A 123 10.32 -7.40 -15.26
N SER A 124 11.11 -8.41 -15.61
CA SER A 124 11.25 -9.66 -14.82
C SER A 124 11.75 -9.43 -13.38
N LYS A 125 12.40 -8.28 -13.11
CA LYS A 125 12.82 -7.89 -11.76
C LYS A 125 11.65 -7.50 -10.85
N PHE A 126 10.48 -7.22 -11.45
CA PHE A 126 9.29 -6.78 -10.74
C PHE A 126 8.11 -7.76 -10.90
N PHE A 127 7.96 -8.37 -12.07
CA PHE A 127 6.87 -9.30 -12.36
C PHE A 127 6.87 -10.48 -11.38
N LYS A 128 5.80 -10.60 -10.58
CA LYS A 128 5.62 -11.63 -9.55
C LYS A 128 6.77 -11.73 -8.54
N GLN A 129 7.32 -10.57 -8.11
CA GLN A 129 8.46 -10.54 -7.20
C GLN A 129 8.11 -10.09 -5.78
N PHE A 130 6.89 -9.59 -5.53
CA PHE A 130 6.50 -9.03 -4.25
C PHE A 130 5.57 -9.96 -3.48
N ASP A 131 5.69 -9.93 -2.14
CA ASP A 131 4.80 -10.66 -1.25
C ASP A 131 3.48 -9.91 -1.05
N ALA A 132 3.53 -8.57 -1.16
CA ALA A 132 2.35 -7.73 -1.15
C ALA A 132 2.50 -6.52 -2.09
N ALA A 133 1.39 -6.12 -2.72
CA ALA A 133 1.25 -4.82 -3.38
C ALA A 133 0.21 -3.99 -2.64
N ILE A 134 0.55 -2.74 -2.34
CA ILE A 134 -0.35 -1.78 -1.69
C ILE A 134 -0.63 -0.61 -2.62
N SER A 135 -1.84 -0.02 -2.53
CA SER A 135 -2.18 1.14 -3.33
C SER A 135 -3.30 1.97 -2.71
N ARG A 136 -3.14 3.29 -2.74
CA ARG A 136 -4.12 4.27 -2.28
C ARG A 136 -4.44 5.29 -3.37
N GLY A 137 -5.66 5.23 -3.93
CA GLY A 137 -6.14 6.25 -4.87
C GLY A 137 -5.39 6.28 -6.22
N LEU A 138 -4.93 5.13 -6.70
CA LEU A 138 -4.16 5.04 -7.96
C LEU A 138 -5.03 5.26 -9.21
N GLY A 139 -6.24 4.70 -9.23
CA GLY A 139 -7.12 4.74 -10.39
C GLY A 139 -8.41 3.93 -10.18
N PRO A 140 -9.09 3.53 -11.29
CA PRO A 140 -10.25 2.66 -11.21
C PRO A 140 -9.93 1.36 -10.46
N PRO A 141 -10.83 0.90 -9.57
CA PRO A 141 -10.51 -0.20 -8.65
C PRO A 141 -10.04 -1.48 -9.34
N LEU A 142 -10.77 -1.94 -10.35
CA LEU A 142 -10.47 -3.19 -11.05
C LEU A 142 -9.16 -3.12 -11.86
N GLU A 143 -8.88 -1.97 -12.48
CA GLU A 143 -7.63 -1.75 -13.19
C GLU A 143 -6.44 -1.73 -12.23
N THR A 144 -6.58 -1.03 -11.09
CA THR A 144 -5.59 -1.04 -10.02
C THR A 144 -5.31 -2.46 -9.54
N LEU A 145 -6.37 -3.25 -9.32
CA LEU A 145 -6.27 -4.63 -8.86
C LEU A 145 -5.53 -5.50 -9.89
N ARG A 146 -5.85 -5.37 -11.18
CA ARG A 146 -5.21 -6.09 -12.28
C ARG A 146 -3.71 -5.81 -12.36
N LEU A 147 -3.32 -4.54 -12.36
CA LEU A 147 -1.91 -4.13 -12.43
C LEU A 147 -1.13 -4.58 -11.19
N SER A 148 -1.73 -4.49 -10.01
CA SER A 148 -1.09 -4.89 -8.75
C SER A 148 -0.85 -6.39 -8.70
N ARG A 149 -1.82 -7.19 -9.16
CA ARG A 149 -1.77 -8.66 -9.13
C ARG A 149 -0.57 -9.22 -9.88
N ASP A 150 -0.19 -8.61 -11.01
CA ASP A 150 0.91 -9.09 -11.85
C ASP A 150 2.30 -8.84 -11.25
N LEU A 151 2.40 -8.00 -10.22
CA LEU A 151 3.63 -7.76 -9.47
C LEU A 151 3.77 -8.69 -8.25
N VAL A 152 2.67 -9.30 -7.81
CA VAL A 152 2.61 -10.13 -6.60
C VAL A 152 2.81 -11.60 -6.93
N LYS A 153 3.61 -12.28 -6.11
CA LYS A 153 3.84 -13.73 -6.18
C LYS A 153 2.53 -14.50 -5.99
N PRO A 154 2.41 -15.72 -6.56
CA PRO A 154 1.37 -16.66 -6.15
C PRO A 154 1.40 -16.85 -4.62
N GLY A 155 0.23 -16.78 -3.98
CA GLY A 155 0.08 -16.83 -2.52
C GLY A 155 0.31 -15.52 -1.78
N GLY A 156 0.73 -14.44 -2.47
CA GLY A 156 0.83 -13.10 -1.89
C GLY A 156 -0.50 -12.35 -1.90
N VAL A 157 -0.47 -11.07 -1.52
CA VAL A 157 -1.68 -10.26 -1.34
C VAL A 157 -1.64 -8.93 -2.09
N VAL A 158 -2.78 -8.47 -2.56
CA VAL A 158 -3.00 -7.10 -3.04
C VAL A 158 -3.90 -6.38 -2.04
N ILE A 159 -3.50 -5.18 -1.61
CA ILE A 159 -4.20 -4.39 -0.59
C ILE A 159 -4.50 -3.01 -1.17
N ILE A 160 -5.77 -2.65 -1.26
CA ILE A 160 -6.24 -1.41 -1.86
C ILE A 160 -7.10 -0.64 -0.86
N SER A 161 -6.96 0.69 -0.82
CA SER A 161 -7.81 1.54 0.02
C SER A 161 -9.29 1.36 -0.30
N GLU A 162 -10.12 1.30 0.75
CA GLU A 162 -11.57 1.20 0.65
C GLU A 162 -12.25 2.47 1.18
N PRO A 163 -13.30 2.95 0.50
CA PRO A 163 -14.16 3.99 1.07
C PRO A 163 -14.87 3.45 2.32
N PRO A 164 -15.50 4.33 3.12
CA PRO A 164 -16.38 3.91 4.20
C PRO A 164 -17.37 2.84 3.74
N PRO A 165 -17.79 1.92 4.63
CA PRO A 165 -18.73 0.86 4.27
C PRO A 165 -20.00 1.43 3.64
N THR A 166 -20.39 0.90 2.50
CA THR A 166 -21.65 1.15 1.83
C THR A 166 -22.45 -0.15 1.77
N THR A 167 -23.75 -0.07 1.48
CA THR A 167 -24.60 -1.25 1.34
C THR A 167 -24.23 -2.12 0.14
N GLN A 168 -23.53 -1.56 -0.85
CA GLN A 168 -23.12 -2.26 -2.07
C GLN A 168 -21.60 -2.31 -2.18
N SER A 169 -21.06 -3.51 -2.39
CA SER A 169 -19.64 -3.70 -2.70
C SER A 169 -19.32 -3.13 -4.08
N ARG A 170 -18.18 -2.44 -4.21
CA ARG A 170 -17.65 -2.01 -5.51
C ARG A 170 -16.89 -3.11 -6.26
N TRP A 171 -16.74 -4.28 -5.65
CA TRP A 171 -16.02 -5.42 -6.19
C TRP A 171 -16.98 -6.45 -6.75
N ASN A 172 -16.91 -6.71 -8.05
CA ASN A 172 -17.64 -7.79 -8.69
C ASN A 172 -16.89 -9.12 -8.46
N PRO A 173 -17.50 -10.11 -7.78
CA PRO A 173 -16.81 -11.36 -7.46
C PRO A 173 -16.30 -12.12 -8.68
N SER A 174 -17.05 -12.11 -9.80
CA SER A 174 -16.65 -12.78 -11.03
C SER A 174 -15.43 -12.12 -11.67
N GLU A 175 -15.35 -10.78 -11.67
CA GLU A 175 -14.21 -10.05 -12.21
C GLU A 175 -12.95 -10.28 -11.35
N VAL A 176 -13.09 -10.28 -10.02
CA VAL A 176 -12.01 -10.60 -9.08
C VAL A 176 -11.49 -12.02 -9.33
N LEU A 177 -12.41 -12.99 -9.46
CA LEU A 177 -12.06 -14.39 -9.72
C LEU A 177 -11.35 -14.55 -11.07
N ASN A 178 -11.80 -13.87 -12.11
CA ASN A 178 -11.19 -13.89 -13.45
C ASN A 178 -9.76 -13.33 -13.45
N LEU A 179 -9.43 -12.45 -12.51
CA LEU A 179 -8.05 -11.98 -12.27
C LEU A 179 -7.18 -13.01 -11.53
N GLY A 180 -7.71 -14.17 -11.15
CA GLY A 180 -7.00 -15.17 -10.36
C GLY A 180 -6.81 -14.73 -8.90
N LEU A 181 -7.76 -13.96 -8.37
CA LEU A 181 -7.75 -13.44 -7.01
C LEU A 181 -8.91 -14.01 -6.20
N GLU A 182 -8.74 -14.05 -4.88
CA GLU A 182 -9.77 -14.34 -3.89
C GLU A 182 -9.93 -13.15 -2.95
N GLY A 183 -11.17 -12.87 -2.56
CA GLY A 183 -11.50 -11.73 -1.70
C GLY A 183 -12.66 -10.92 -2.28
N PRO A 184 -12.85 -9.68 -1.79
CA PRO A 184 -12.03 -9.00 -0.78
C PRO A 184 -12.28 -9.50 0.64
N ILE A 185 -11.23 -9.46 1.45
CA ILE A 185 -11.34 -9.46 2.92
C ILE A 185 -11.15 -8.01 3.37
N ARG A 186 -12.14 -7.44 4.05
CA ARG A 186 -12.06 -6.05 4.52
C ARG A 186 -11.31 -5.96 5.85
N HIS A 187 -10.29 -5.11 5.89
CA HIS A 187 -9.57 -4.72 7.10
C HIS A 187 -9.72 -3.20 7.31
N GLY A 188 -10.77 -2.79 8.02
CA GLY A 188 -11.06 -1.37 8.26
C GLY A 188 -11.15 -0.54 6.97
N ALA A 189 -10.13 0.28 6.70
CA ALA A 189 -10.06 1.18 5.54
C ALA A 189 -9.42 0.57 4.29
N VAL A 190 -9.17 -0.74 4.27
CA VAL A 190 -8.58 -1.43 3.11
C VAL A 190 -9.31 -2.74 2.76
N ALA A 191 -9.23 -3.12 1.50
CA ALA A 191 -9.62 -4.42 0.98
C ALA A 191 -8.36 -5.22 0.61
N MET A 192 -8.28 -6.45 1.08
CA MET A 192 -7.19 -7.38 0.79
C MET A 192 -7.69 -8.52 -0.11
N PHE A 193 -6.89 -8.85 -1.11
CA PHE A 193 -7.13 -9.94 -2.07
C PHE A 193 -5.94 -10.89 -2.06
N HIS A 194 -6.18 -12.18 -2.04
CA HIS A 194 -5.15 -13.20 -2.16
C HIS A 194 -4.93 -13.57 -3.62
N VAL A 195 -3.67 -13.59 -4.06
CA VAL A 195 -3.29 -14.11 -5.37
C VAL A 195 -3.28 -15.63 -5.31
N LYS A 196 -4.11 -16.27 -6.16
CA LYS A 196 -4.19 -17.72 -6.21
C LYS A 196 -2.84 -18.35 -6.51
N GLN A 197 -2.56 -19.48 -5.88
CA GLN A 197 -1.44 -20.31 -6.28
C GLN A 197 -1.75 -20.91 -7.67
N SER A 198 -0.77 -20.86 -8.56
CA SER A 198 -0.89 -21.56 -9.84
C SER A 198 -0.76 -23.06 -9.53
N ASN A 199 -1.82 -23.82 -9.82
CA ASN A 199 -1.76 -25.29 -9.81
C ASN A 199 -0.79 -25.77 -10.88
#